data_cca67f6b0617f86b4b73fa31f1b5ecf5
#
_entry.id   cca67f6b0617f86b4b73fa31f1b5ecf5
#
_cell.length_a   1.000
_cell.length_b   1.000
_cell.length_c   1.000
_cell.angle_alpha   90.00
_cell.angle_beta   90.00
_cell.angle_gamma   90.00
#
_symmetry.space_group_name_H-M   'P 1'
#
loop_
_entity.id
_entity.type
_entity.pdbx_description
1 polymer ?
#
loop_
_entity_poly.entity_id
_entity_poly.type
_entity_poly.pdbx_seq_one_letter_code
_entity_poly.pdbx_strand_id
1 'polypeptide(L)'
;FSQYITPVLNSGADVLILNHYGKDMINSLTQAVQFGLRDKMANGKKFEIVVPLFSRLMAQGAGDAIKGILGTTNWNWKLEDEGSAAFVKSFGQAYGFPPSQAAQTCYVQALLYADACQRTGTFYPPEVIKALEGFKFDGMGNGPTEYRAADHQCFKDVLVVRGNENPTSKFDLLNIEQIVPRAQVEYDPAIFGGELGPYEVKA
;
A
#
# COMPACT_ATOMS: atom_id res chain seq x y z
N PHE A 1 -22.45 -0.12 -6.95
CA PHE A 1 -21.62 0.62 -7.94
C PHE A 1 -22.08 0.43 -9.38
N SER A 2 -23.00 -0.49 -9.67
CA SER A 2 -23.43 -0.85 -11.04
C SER A 2 -23.83 0.35 -11.91
N GLN A 3 -24.51 1.34 -11.34
CA GLN A 3 -24.93 2.56 -12.05
C GLN A 3 -23.75 3.39 -12.62
N TYR A 4 -22.56 3.24 -12.05
CA TYR A 4 -21.34 3.94 -12.50
C TYR A 4 -20.53 3.13 -13.52
N ILE A 5 -20.74 1.81 -13.58
CA ILE A 5 -19.97 0.92 -14.45
C ILE A 5 -20.45 1.03 -15.91
N THR A 6 -21.76 1.16 -16.14
CA THR A 6 -22.29 1.35 -17.49
C THR A 6 -21.72 2.58 -18.20
N PRO A 7 -21.64 3.77 -17.58
CA PRO A 7 -20.93 4.91 -18.17
C PRO A 7 -19.47 4.62 -18.50
N VAL A 8 -18.75 3.87 -17.65
CA VAL A 8 -17.36 3.47 -17.92
C VAL A 8 -17.25 2.57 -19.14
N LEU A 9 -18.15 1.60 -19.29
CA LEU A 9 -18.21 0.74 -20.49
C LEU A 9 -18.35 1.53 -21.80
N ASN A 10 -19.04 2.67 -21.77
CA ASN A 10 -19.35 3.51 -22.91
C ASN A 10 -18.44 4.74 -23.04
N SER A 11 -17.48 4.95 -22.14
CA SER A 11 -16.66 6.16 -22.09
C SER A 11 -15.55 6.22 -23.14
N GLY A 12 -15.21 5.10 -23.79
CA GLY A 12 -14.03 5.01 -24.65
C GLY A 12 -12.70 4.98 -23.89
N ALA A 13 -12.71 4.95 -22.56
CA ALA A 13 -11.49 4.84 -21.74
C ALA A 13 -10.82 3.47 -21.92
N ASP A 14 -9.52 3.44 -21.72
CA ASP A 14 -8.67 2.24 -21.75
C ASP A 14 -8.40 1.70 -20.37
N VAL A 15 -8.51 2.57 -19.35
CA VAL A 15 -8.14 2.30 -17.96
C VAL A 15 -9.21 2.79 -17.01
N LEU A 16 -9.53 1.99 -16.01
CA LEU A 16 -10.34 2.37 -14.86
C LEU A 16 -9.47 2.36 -13.59
N ILE A 17 -9.34 3.49 -12.94
CA ILE A 17 -8.69 3.58 -11.63
C ILE A 17 -9.76 3.56 -10.54
N LEU A 18 -9.70 2.53 -9.68
CA LEU A 18 -10.61 2.36 -8.55
C LEU A 18 -9.98 2.91 -7.27
N ASN A 19 -10.19 4.21 -6.99
CA ASN A 19 -9.72 4.87 -5.76
C ASN A 19 -10.59 4.52 -4.53
N HIS A 20 -11.08 3.29 -4.48
CA HIS A 20 -11.84 2.77 -3.36
C HIS A 20 -10.94 1.95 -2.43
N TYR A 21 -11.30 1.88 -1.15
CA TYR A 21 -10.60 1.08 -0.16
C TYR A 21 -11.55 0.12 0.58
N GLY A 22 -10.98 -0.96 1.14
CA GLY A 22 -11.73 -1.91 1.96
C GLY A 22 -12.91 -2.54 1.21
N LYS A 23 -14.08 -2.54 1.83
CA LYS A 23 -15.30 -3.16 1.30
C LYS A 23 -15.79 -2.49 0.02
N ASP A 24 -15.59 -1.18 -0.12
CA ASP A 24 -16.01 -0.45 -1.33
C ASP A 24 -15.17 -0.87 -2.53
N MET A 25 -13.86 -1.09 -2.35
CA MET A 25 -13.02 -1.65 -3.41
C MET A 25 -13.46 -3.08 -3.79
N ILE A 26 -13.71 -3.93 -2.80
CA ILE A 26 -14.20 -5.30 -3.03
C ILE A 26 -15.48 -5.28 -3.88
N ASN A 27 -16.44 -4.47 -3.50
CA ASN A 27 -17.72 -4.37 -4.18
C ASN A 27 -17.59 -3.77 -5.58
N SER A 28 -16.85 -2.67 -5.74
CA SER A 28 -16.69 -1.99 -7.03
C SER A 28 -15.90 -2.84 -8.03
N LEU A 29 -14.82 -3.48 -7.58
CA LEU A 29 -14.03 -4.38 -8.43
C LEU A 29 -14.85 -5.62 -8.85
N THR A 30 -15.52 -6.27 -7.91
CA THR A 30 -16.35 -7.44 -8.20
C THR A 30 -17.42 -7.10 -9.22
N GLN A 31 -18.12 -5.97 -9.07
CA GLN A 31 -19.11 -5.53 -10.03
C GLN A 31 -18.50 -5.15 -11.38
N ALA A 32 -17.37 -4.45 -11.41
CA ALA A 32 -16.67 -4.12 -12.64
C ALA A 32 -16.32 -5.38 -13.46
N VAL A 33 -15.83 -6.42 -12.78
CA VAL A 33 -15.53 -7.71 -13.42
C VAL A 33 -16.80 -8.43 -13.87
N GLN A 34 -17.86 -8.44 -13.06
CA GLN A 34 -19.16 -9.03 -13.43
C GLN A 34 -19.79 -8.37 -14.66
N PHE A 35 -19.57 -7.06 -14.85
CA PHE A 35 -20.00 -6.32 -16.03
C PHE A 35 -19.07 -6.49 -17.25
N GLY A 36 -18.03 -7.34 -17.13
CA GLY A 36 -17.14 -7.67 -18.23
C GLY A 36 -16.02 -6.67 -18.49
N LEU A 37 -15.78 -5.69 -17.61
CA LEU A 37 -14.73 -4.69 -17.82
C LEU A 37 -13.34 -5.31 -17.91
N ARG A 38 -13.03 -6.33 -17.10
CA ARG A 38 -11.73 -7.01 -17.13
C ARG A 38 -11.39 -7.62 -18.49
N ASP A 39 -12.40 -8.09 -19.21
CA ASP A 39 -12.24 -8.81 -20.47
C ASP A 39 -12.56 -7.93 -21.69
N LYS A 40 -12.87 -6.65 -21.46
CA LYS A 40 -13.16 -5.67 -22.51
C LYS A 40 -11.92 -5.36 -23.31
N MET A 41 -12.08 -5.18 -24.61
CA MET A 41 -11.08 -4.57 -25.49
C MET A 41 -11.40 -3.09 -25.67
N ALA A 42 -10.42 -2.22 -25.54
CA ALA A 42 -10.53 -0.79 -25.76
C ALA A 42 -9.32 -0.34 -26.61
N ASN A 43 -9.57 0.37 -27.70
CA ASN A 43 -8.53 0.91 -28.59
C ASN A 43 -7.47 -0.14 -29.03
N GLY A 44 -7.91 -1.38 -29.27
CA GLY A 44 -7.03 -2.48 -29.67
C GLY A 44 -6.19 -3.13 -28.57
N LYS A 45 -6.43 -2.73 -27.32
CA LYS A 45 -5.76 -3.28 -26.13
C LYS A 45 -6.77 -3.82 -25.13
N LYS A 46 -6.32 -4.70 -24.26
CA LYS A 46 -7.13 -5.15 -23.12
C LYS A 46 -7.35 -3.98 -22.16
N PHE A 47 -8.59 -3.80 -21.73
CA PHE A 47 -8.95 -2.78 -20.73
C PHE A 47 -8.25 -3.07 -19.40
N GLU A 48 -7.62 -2.07 -18.82
CA GLU A 48 -6.89 -2.22 -17.55
C GLU A 48 -7.73 -1.69 -16.38
N ILE A 49 -7.80 -2.46 -15.30
CA ILE A 49 -8.36 -2.00 -14.03
C ILE A 49 -7.21 -1.87 -13.05
N VAL A 50 -7.10 -0.70 -12.43
CA VAL A 50 -6.02 -0.37 -11.48
C VAL A 50 -6.61 -0.09 -10.10
N VAL A 51 -6.05 -0.74 -9.09
CA VAL A 51 -6.39 -0.53 -7.67
C VAL A 51 -5.17 0.06 -6.95
N PRO A 52 -5.11 1.39 -6.73
CA PRO A 52 -3.93 2.06 -6.16
C PRO A 52 -3.55 1.61 -4.76
N LEU A 53 -4.50 1.11 -3.96
CA LEU A 53 -4.27 0.58 -2.61
C LEU A 53 -4.71 -0.89 -2.54
N PHE A 54 -3.88 -1.77 -3.11
CA PHE A 54 -4.23 -3.18 -3.30
C PHE A 54 -3.64 -4.06 -2.20
N SER A 55 -4.36 -4.21 -1.10
CA SER A 55 -3.94 -5.07 0.01
C SER A 55 -4.33 -6.53 -0.18
N ARG A 56 -3.57 -7.44 0.47
CA ARG A 56 -3.93 -8.86 0.52
C ARG A 56 -5.33 -9.10 1.10
N LEU A 57 -5.75 -8.32 2.10
CA LEU A 57 -7.07 -8.47 2.71
C LEU A 57 -8.20 -8.10 1.73
N MET A 58 -8.03 -7.03 0.97
CA MET A 58 -8.99 -6.66 -0.08
C MET A 58 -8.99 -7.67 -1.22
N ALA A 59 -7.81 -8.15 -1.63
CA ALA A 59 -7.68 -9.20 -2.62
C ALA A 59 -8.40 -10.49 -2.19
N GLN A 60 -8.25 -10.88 -0.93
CA GLN A 60 -8.96 -12.02 -0.36
C GLN A 60 -10.48 -11.83 -0.36
N GLY A 61 -10.96 -10.63 -0.05
CA GLY A 61 -12.39 -10.31 -0.06
C GLY A 61 -13.00 -10.30 -1.46
N ALA A 62 -12.24 -9.89 -2.48
CA ALA A 62 -12.71 -9.84 -3.87
C ALA A 62 -12.60 -11.21 -4.60
N GLY A 63 -11.85 -12.18 -4.04
CA GLY A 63 -11.73 -13.53 -4.59
C GLY A 63 -11.22 -13.53 -6.04
N ASP A 64 -11.86 -14.29 -6.92
CA ASP A 64 -11.45 -14.42 -8.33
C ASP A 64 -11.53 -13.11 -9.14
N ALA A 65 -12.19 -12.08 -8.63
CA ALA A 65 -12.24 -10.80 -9.31
C ALA A 65 -10.88 -10.09 -9.40
N ILE A 66 -9.92 -10.47 -8.53
CA ILE A 66 -8.58 -9.87 -8.57
C ILE A 66 -7.70 -10.36 -9.72
N LYS A 67 -7.99 -11.51 -10.33
CA LYS A 67 -7.11 -12.14 -11.34
C LYS A 67 -6.76 -11.17 -12.46
N GLY A 68 -5.47 -10.93 -12.65
CA GLY A 68 -4.93 -10.03 -13.66
C GLY A 68 -5.07 -8.53 -13.35
N ILE A 69 -5.69 -8.13 -12.23
CA ILE A 69 -5.89 -6.73 -11.85
C ILE A 69 -4.58 -6.10 -11.39
N LEU A 70 -4.23 -4.96 -11.97
CA LEU A 70 -3.05 -4.19 -11.61
C LEU A 70 -3.32 -3.35 -10.36
N GLY A 71 -2.30 -3.16 -9.55
CA GLY A 71 -2.41 -2.30 -8.38
C GLY A 71 -1.07 -1.95 -7.76
N THR A 72 -1.12 -1.20 -6.68
CA THR A 72 0.07 -0.91 -5.87
C THR A 72 -0.17 -1.24 -4.41
N THR A 73 0.89 -1.56 -3.71
CA THR A 73 0.89 -1.72 -2.25
C THR A 73 2.23 -1.27 -1.68
N ASN A 74 2.22 -0.93 -0.42
CA ASN A 74 3.44 -0.47 0.23
C ASN A 74 4.28 -1.62 0.83
N TRP A 75 3.78 -2.85 0.84
CA TRP A 75 4.47 -4.03 1.33
C TRP A 75 3.73 -5.31 0.92
N ASN A 76 4.48 -6.41 0.76
CA ASN A 76 3.91 -7.73 0.48
C ASN A 76 4.72 -8.79 1.23
N TRP A 77 4.05 -9.80 1.78
CA TRP A 77 4.66 -10.88 2.52
C TRP A 77 5.61 -11.78 1.70
N LYS A 78 5.64 -11.61 0.39
CA LYS A 78 6.56 -12.27 -0.54
C LYS A 78 7.91 -11.53 -0.70
N LEU A 79 8.11 -10.41 -0.02
CA LEU A 79 9.41 -9.74 0.01
C LEU A 79 10.42 -10.61 0.76
N GLU A 80 11.64 -10.70 0.20
CA GLU A 80 12.68 -11.62 0.67
C GLU A 80 13.80 -10.92 1.46
N ASP A 81 13.70 -9.62 1.68
CA ASP A 81 14.63 -8.93 2.57
C ASP A 81 14.56 -9.49 3.99
N GLU A 82 15.67 -9.40 4.73
CA GLU A 82 15.82 -10.03 6.04
C GLU A 82 14.73 -9.60 7.03
N GLY A 83 14.38 -8.31 7.07
CA GLY A 83 13.36 -7.78 7.97
C GLY A 83 11.97 -8.30 7.64
N SER A 84 11.59 -8.30 6.35
CA SER A 84 10.32 -8.88 5.90
C SER A 84 10.24 -10.37 6.19
N ALA A 85 11.28 -11.13 5.88
CA ALA A 85 11.31 -12.58 6.12
C ALA A 85 11.19 -12.90 7.62
N ALA A 86 11.88 -12.17 8.49
CA ALA A 86 11.79 -12.33 9.93
C ALA A 86 10.40 -12.01 10.46
N PHE A 87 9.78 -10.92 9.99
CA PHE A 87 8.41 -10.54 10.36
C PHE A 87 7.38 -11.58 9.89
N VAL A 88 7.45 -12.01 8.63
CA VAL A 88 6.56 -13.05 8.08
C VAL A 88 6.64 -14.34 8.88
N LYS A 89 7.86 -14.77 9.23
CA LYS A 89 8.08 -15.96 10.04
C LYS A 89 7.47 -15.84 11.43
N SER A 90 7.75 -14.78 12.16
CA SER A 90 7.25 -14.56 13.53
C SER A 90 5.74 -14.40 13.57
N PHE A 91 5.18 -13.63 12.65
CA PHE A 91 3.74 -13.43 12.52
C PHE A 91 3.04 -14.76 12.15
N GLY A 92 3.59 -15.51 11.19
CA GLY A 92 3.05 -16.80 10.78
C GLY A 92 3.05 -17.84 11.90
N GLN A 93 4.09 -17.84 12.74
CA GLN A 93 4.15 -18.68 13.94
C GLN A 93 3.08 -18.31 14.97
N ALA A 94 2.81 -17.03 15.15
CA ALA A 94 1.83 -16.55 16.12
C ALA A 94 0.38 -16.75 15.67
N TYR A 95 0.09 -16.60 14.36
CA TYR A 95 -1.27 -16.51 13.85
C TYR A 95 -1.66 -17.59 12.83
N GLY A 96 -0.74 -18.38 12.31
CA GLY A 96 -0.99 -19.47 11.36
C GLY A 96 -1.27 -19.01 9.92
N PHE A 97 -1.01 -17.74 9.59
CA PHE A 97 -1.17 -17.17 8.24
C PHE A 97 -0.18 -16.02 8.00
N PRO A 98 0.12 -15.64 6.74
CA PRO A 98 1.04 -14.55 6.46
C PRO A 98 0.43 -13.19 6.81
N PRO A 99 1.24 -12.21 7.23
CA PRO A 99 0.77 -10.85 7.52
C PRO A 99 0.26 -10.13 6.28
N SER A 100 -0.62 -9.14 6.47
CA SER A 100 -0.99 -8.16 5.45
C SER A 100 -0.02 -6.97 5.48
N GLN A 101 -0.09 -6.11 4.46
CA GLN A 101 0.65 -4.85 4.47
C GLN A 101 0.24 -3.96 5.66
N ALA A 102 -1.04 -3.98 6.06
CA ALA A 102 -1.49 -3.24 7.23
C ALA A 102 -0.86 -3.77 8.54
N ALA A 103 -0.74 -5.09 8.68
CA ALA A 103 -0.06 -5.69 9.83
C ALA A 103 1.41 -5.29 9.89
N GLN A 104 2.12 -5.30 8.75
CA GLN A 104 3.51 -4.84 8.66
C GLN A 104 3.62 -3.36 9.01
N THR A 105 2.76 -2.51 8.48
CA THR A 105 2.76 -1.08 8.77
C THR A 105 2.55 -0.82 10.26
N CYS A 106 1.57 -1.47 10.90
CA CYS A 106 1.35 -1.33 12.33
C CYS A 106 2.54 -1.81 13.17
N TYR A 107 3.16 -2.92 12.77
CA TYR A 107 4.35 -3.45 13.44
C TYR A 107 5.52 -2.44 13.37
N VAL A 108 5.83 -1.93 12.18
CA VAL A 108 6.90 -0.94 11.99
C VAL A 108 6.61 0.35 12.76
N GLN A 109 5.38 0.86 12.67
CA GLN A 109 5.00 2.09 13.38
C GLN A 109 5.13 1.93 14.91
N ALA A 110 4.74 0.78 15.46
CA ALA A 110 4.90 0.52 16.89
C ALA A 110 6.37 0.52 17.33
N LEU A 111 7.25 -0.10 16.52
CA LEU A 111 8.69 -0.12 16.81
C LEU A 111 9.32 1.28 16.72
N LEU A 112 8.96 2.05 15.69
CA LEU A 112 9.48 3.41 15.49
C LEU A 112 8.99 4.37 16.58
N TYR A 113 7.75 4.23 17.00
CA TYR A 113 7.21 5.00 18.12
C TYR A 113 7.95 4.67 19.42
N ALA A 114 8.16 3.38 19.71
CA ALA A 114 8.90 2.95 20.89
C ALA A 114 10.34 3.47 20.89
N ASP A 115 11.03 3.37 19.75
CA ASP A 115 12.37 3.91 19.57
C ASP A 115 12.43 5.44 19.80
N ALA A 116 11.50 6.19 19.22
CA ALA A 116 11.40 7.62 19.41
C ALA A 116 11.17 7.99 20.89
N CYS A 117 10.29 7.29 21.59
CA CYS A 117 10.05 7.47 23.02
C CYS A 117 11.30 7.15 23.84
N GLN A 118 12.06 6.12 23.51
CA GLN A 118 13.31 5.78 24.18
C GLN A 118 14.38 6.86 23.98
N ARG A 119 14.51 7.37 22.75
CA ARG A 119 15.49 8.44 22.42
C ARG A 119 15.17 9.77 23.12
N THR A 120 13.89 10.10 23.26
CA THR A 120 13.46 11.34 23.93
C THR A 120 13.27 11.21 25.43
N GLY A 121 13.13 10.00 25.95
CA GLY A 121 12.83 9.75 27.35
C GLY A 121 11.39 10.16 27.77
N THR A 122 10.49 10.39 26.80
CA THR A 122 9.13 10.85 27.05
C THR A 122 8.11 10.25 26.09
N PHE A 123 6.84 10.29 26.47
CA PHE A 123 5.69 9.98 25.60
C PHE A 123 4.97 11.26 25.14
N TYR A 124 5.51 12.43 25.42
CA TYR A 124 4.89 13.70 25.01
C TYR A 124 4.90 13.84 23.48
N PRO A 125 3.73 13.92 22.82
CA PRO A 125 3.66 13.80 21.36
C PRO A 125 4.55 14.78 20.59
N PRO A 126 4.65 16.07 20.91
CA PRO A 126 5.51 16.98 20.18
C PRO A 126 6.99 16.59 20.18
N GLU A 127 7.52 16.09 21.31
CA GLU A 127 8.90 15.62 21.42
C GLU A 127 9.11 14.34 20.60
N VAL A 128 8.16 13.42 20.63
CA VAL A 128 8.20 12.18 19.85
C VAL A 128 8.14 12.50 18.35
N ILE A 129 7.26 13.41 17.92
CA ILE A 129 7.16 13.85 16.52
C ILE A 129 8.50 14.45 16.07
N LYS A 130 9.06 15.36 16.86
CA LYS A 130 10.34 15.99 16.57
C LYS A 130 11.49 14.97 16.46
N ALA A 131 11.46 13.92 17.25
CA ALA A 131 12.44 12.84 17.17
C ALA A 131 12.29 11.95 15.93
N LEU A 132 11.13 11.96 15.30
CA LEU A 132 10.86 11.26 14.04
C LEU A 132 11.15 12.12 12.80
N GLU A 133 11.19 13.45 12.92
CA GLU A 133 11.53 14.35 11.81
C GLU A 133 12.91 14.06 11.25
N GLY A 134 12.97 13.78 9.94
CA GLY A 134 14.21 13.42 9.25
C GLY A 134 14.77 12.04 9.62
N PHE A 135 14.04 11.25 10.42
CA PHE A 135 14.49 9.92 10.81
C PHE A 135 14.50 8.96 9.62
N LYS A 136 15.65 8.31 9.42
CA LYS A 136 15.87 7.36 8.33
C LYS A 136 16.10 5.98 8.90
N PHE A 137 15.52 4.98 8.27
CA PHE A 137 15.71 3.58 8.63
C PHE A 137 15.62 2.68 7.40
N ASP A 138 16.14 1.47 7.52
CA ASP A 138 16.12 0.42 6.49
C ASP A 138 15.96 -0.93 7.18
N GLY A 139 15.73 -1.98 6.37
CA GLY A 139 15.65 -3.37 6.87
C GLY A 139 14.29 -3.78 7.45
N MET A 140 13.24 -2.95 7.25
CA MET A 140 11.87 -3.27 7.68
C MET A 140 10.96 -3.63 6.49
N GLY A 141 11.56 -3.98 5.35
CA GLY A 141 10.90 -4.24 4.06
C GLY A 141 10.36 -2.95 3.44
N ASN A 142 10.73 -2.60 2.28
CA ASN A 142 10.41 -1.43 1.44
C ASN A 142 11.63 -0.50 1.18
N GLY A 143 12.84 -1.02 1.34
CA GLY A 143 14.04 -0.24 1.12
C GLY A 143 14.22 0.93 2.10
N PRO A 144 15.12 1.85 1.78
CA PRO A 144 15.38 3.02 2.60
C PRO A 144 14.14 3.87 2.80
N THR A 145 13.78 4.11 4.04
CA THR A 145 12.57 4.85 4.44
C THR A 145 12.97 6.10 5.20
N GLU A 146 12.21 7.18 5.01
CA GLU A 146 12.44 8.45 5.69
C GLU A 146 11.12 9.10 6.10
N TYR A 147 11.08 9.61 7.33
CA TYR A 147 10.07 10.57 7.77
C TYR A 147 10.54 11.99 7.43
N ARG A 148 10.04 12.56 6.35
CA ARG A 148 10.43 13.89 5.89
C ARG A 148 9.98 14.96 6.88
N ALA A 149 10.90 15.78 7.37
CA ALA A 149 10.63 16.82 8.37
C ALA A 149 9.66 17.90 7.85
N ALA A 150 9.74 18.24 6.56
CA ALA A 150 9.00 19.35 5.97
C ALA A 150 7.47 19.17 6.01
N ASP A 151 6.97 17.95 5.84
CA ASP A 151 5.53 17.66 5.71
C ASP A 151 5.10 16.37 6.43
N HIS A 152 5.99 15.76 7.22
CA HIS A 152 5.80 14.51 7.96
C HIS A 152 5.42 13.30 7.10
N GLN A 153 5.66 13.35 5.79
CA GLN A 153 5.44 12.20 4.91
C GLN A 153 6.51 11.13 5.12
N CYS A 154 6.05 9.88 5.13
CA CYS A 154 6.93 8.72 5.23
C CYS A 154 7.10 8.10 3.84
N PHE A 155 8.22 8.39 3.19
CA PHE A 155 8.53 7.85 1.87
C PHE A 155 9.32 6.55 1.97
N LYS A 156 8.95 5.61 1.11
CA LYS A 156 9.55 4.29 0.98
C LYS A 156 9.31 3.75 -0.42
N ASP A 157 9.92 2.63 -0.76
CA ASP A 157 9.66 1.95 -2.03
C ASP A 157 8.18 1.53 -2.12
N VAL A 158 7.65 1.54 -3.33
CA VAL A 158 6.28 1.13 -3.64
C VAL A 158 6.31 -0.10 -4.53
N LEU A 159 5.48 -1.08 -4.23
CA LEU A 159 5.34 -2.30 -5.02
C LEU A 159 4.21 -2.14 -6.03
N VAL A 160 4.52 -2.39 -7.30
CA VAL A 160 3.52 -2.68 -8.32
C VAL A 160 3.18 -4.15 -8.23
N VAL A 161 1.91 -4.45 -8.07
CA VAL A 161 1.42 -5.82 -7.89
C VAL A 161 0.32 -6.15 -8.89
N ARG A 162 0.18 -7.43 -9.21
CA ARG A 162 -0.91 -7.93 -10.04
C ARG A 162 -1.61 -9.08 -9.35
N GLY A 163 -2.93 -9.12 -9.47
CA GLY A 163 -3.76 -10.23 -8.99
C GLY A 163 -3.31 -11.55 -9.61
N ASN A 164 -2.94 -12.52 -8.76
CA ASN A 164 -2.40 -13.80 -9.19
C ASN A 164 -3.47 -14.63 -9.88
N GLU A 165 -3.22 -15.02 -11.12
CA GLU A 165 -4.13 -15.84 -11.93
C GLU A 165 -4.10 -17.32 -11.52
N ASN A 166 -2.97 -17.78 -10.96
CA ASN A 166 -2.71 -19.17 -10.61
C ASN A 166 -2.19 -19.32 -9.17
N PRO A 167 -3.00 -18.97 -8.15
CA PRO A 167 -2.56 -18.99 -6.77
C PRO A 167 -2.23 -20.42 -6.30
N THR A 168 -1.09 -20.58 -5.62
CA THR A 168 -0.66 -21.86 -5.02
C THR A 168 -1.23 -22.07 -3.62
N SER A 169 -1.79 -21.05 -3.03
CA SER A 169 -2.48 -21.10 -1.73
C SER A 169 -3.54 -19.99 -1.63
N LYS A 170 -4.43 -20.10 -0.65
CA LYS A 170 -5.46 -19.08 -0.38
C LYS A 170 -4.92 -17.68 -0.01
N PHE A 171 -3.62 -17.57 0.23
CA PHE A 171 -2.95 -16.30 0.54
C PHE A 171 -2.05 -15.79 -0.58
N ASP A 172 -1.83 -16.60 -1.61
CA ASP A 172 -0.99 -16.27 -2.76
C ASP A 172 -1.78 -15.48 -3.81
N LEU A 173 -2.24 -14.30 -3.41
CA LEU A 173 -3.23 -13.52 -4.16
C LEU A 173 -2.63 -12.43 -5.04
N LEU A 174 -1.44 -11.93 -4.71
CA LEU A 174 -0.79 -10.83 -5.42
C LEU A 174 0.64 -11.22 -5.78
N ASN A 175 1.03 -11.00 -7.02
CA ASN A 175 2.40 -11.10 -7.49
C ASN A 175 3.03 -9.72 -7.52
N ILE A 176 4.30 -9.62 -7.09
CA ILE A 176 5.10 -8.39 -7.23
C ILE A 176 5.62 -8.37 -8.66
N GLU A 177 5.25 -7.35 -9.44
CA GLU A 177 5.77 -7.15 -10.80
C GLU A 177 6.96 -6.21 -10.82
N GLN A 178 6.94 -5.21 -9.93
CA GLN A 178 8.01 -4.21 -9.88
C GLN A 178 8.12 -3.62 -8.48
N ILE A 179 9.34 -3.31 -8.07
CA ILE A 179 9.64 -2.46 -6.93
C ILE A 179 10.03 -1.09 -7.49
N VAL A 180 9.25 -0.07 -7.18
CA VAL A 180 9.53 1.32 -7.58
C VAL A 180 10.28 1.98 -6.44
N PRO A 181 11.55 2.39 -6.64
CA PRO A 181 12.36 2.99 -5.58
C PRO A 181 11.74 4.30 -5.05
N ARG A 182 11.94 4.56 -3.77
CA ARG A 182 11.51 5.80 -3.09
C ARG A 182 11.80 7.06 -3.92
N ALA A 183 12.99 7.17 -4.47
CA ALA A 183 13.41 8.33 -5.25
C ALA A 183 12.55 8.63 -6.49
N GLN A 184 11.77 7.67 -6.97
CA GLN A 184 10.85 7.85 -8.11
C GLN A 184 9.42 8.21 -7.67
N VAL A 185 9.07 7.99 -6.41
CA VAL A 185 7.72 8.25 -5.88
C VAL A 185 7.69 9.43 -4.90
N GLU A 186 8.84 9.90 -4.47
CA GLU A 186 8.98 11.07 -3.63
C GLU A 186 8.64 12.34 -4.44
N TYR A 187 7.85 13.22 -3.86
CA TYR A 187 7.40 14.47 -4.49
C TYR A 187 7.74 15.68 -3.60
N ASP A 188 7.76 16.86 -4.23
CA ASP A 188 7.98 18.12 -3.55
C ASP A 188 6.80 18.44 -2.60
N PRO A 189 7.05 18.87 -1.35
CA PRO A 189 6.00 19.31 -0.42
C PRO A 189 5.04 20.36 -1.02
N ALA A 190 5.51 21.19 -1.91
CA ALA A 190 4.71 22.24 -2.57
C ALA A 190 3.51 21.68 -3.37
N ILE A 191 3.54 20.41 -3.78
CA ILE A 191 2.43 19.76 -4.51
C ILE A 191 1.15 19.73 -3.65
N PHE A 192 1.28 19.59 -2.32
CA PHE A 192 0.14 19.46 -1.40
C PHE A 192 0.04 20.59 -0.37
N GLY A 193 0.53 21.76 -0.67
CA GLY A 193 0.38 22.94 0.18
C GLY A 193 1.66 23.44 0.84
N GLY A 194 2.79 22.81 0.52
CA GLY A 194 4.09 23.23 1.00
C GLY A 194 4.50 22.60 2.33
N GLU A 195 5.47 23.19 2.97
CA GLU A 195 6.03 22.73 4.24
C GLU A 195 5.08 23.03 5.41
N LEU A 196 5.10 22.17 6.41
CA LEU A 196 4.46 22.45 7.68
C LEU A 196 5.20 23.59 8.37
N GLY A 197 4.44 24.53 8.93
CA GLY A 197 5.04 25.58 9.75
C GLY A 197 5.60 25.04 11.07
N PRO A 198 6.41 25.85 11.77
CA PRO A 198 6.93 25.47 13.07
C PRO A 198 5.78 25.22 14.05
N TYR A 199 5.87 24.15 14.82
CA TYR A 199 4.98 23.91 15.94
C TYR A 199 5.72 24.17 17.26
N GLU A 200 5.01 24.83 18.20
CA GLU A 200 5.56 25.13 19.50
C GLU A 200 5.38 23.93 20.43
N VAL A 201 6.48 23.45 20.97
CA VAL A 201 6.47 22.54 22.12
C VAL A 201 6.13 23.39 23.34
N LYS A 202 4.87 23.38 23.75
CA LYS A 202 4.50 24.03 25.03
C LYS A 202 5.12 23.25 26.18
N ALA A 203 5.96 23.94 26.96
CA ALA A 203 6.59 23.42 28.17
C ALA A 203 5.54 23.04 29.23
#